data_9e0622047538e593238ff23240fadf4f
#
_entry.id   9e0622047538e593238ff23240fadf4f
#
_cell.length_a   1.000
_cell.length_b   1.000
_cell.length_c   1.000
_cell.angle_alpha   90.00
_cell.angle_beta   90.00
_cell.angle_gamma   90.00
#
_symmetry.space_group_name_H-M   'P 1'
#
loop_
_entity.id
_entity.type
_entity.pdbx_description
1 polymer ?
#
loop_
_entity_poly.entity_id
_entity_poly.type
_entity_poly.pdbx_seq_one_letter_code
_entity_poly.pdbx_strand_id
1 'polypeptide(L)'
;LSVDEIQQEVQHFVDAAKRAKASNFDAIEIHAGHGYLISSFLSPAVNKRTDEYGGTTEKRARILVEIISEIKNQIEDFPILVRLDANEYRIENGITPADFLITAFMAQEAGADAIDVSAYGNTSKGIAFTEAPLVHEPGGFLDFVKMAKKELTIPIIAVGRIELDVAEQGLKNNDFDFLAMGRKVLADPGLPNKIISGQEHLIRPCIYCYVCVSQIFINKPMMCAVNSQLGNEHRNENIIHSTSDQKKILVIGAGPSGMESARLLAMRGHHVEVWEKDKDIGGTVR
;
A
#
# COMPACT_ATOMS: atom_id res chain seq x y z
N LEU A 1 8.47 10.50 24.89
CA LEU A 1 8.33 9.30 25.71
C LEU A 1 9.56 9.16 26.61
N SER A 2 9.39 8.77 27.88
CA SER A 2 10.45 8.27 28.73
C SER A 2 10.90 6.87 28.29
N VAL A 3 11.98 6.33 28.86
CA VAL A 3 12.43 4.96 28.57
C VAL A 3 11.36 3.94 29.00
N ASP A 4 10.75 4.15 30.16
CA ASP A 4 9.68 3.26 30.65
C ASP A 4 8.44 3.27 29.75
N GLU A 5 8.06 4.44 29.22
CA GLU A 5 6.98 4.54 28.23
C GLU A 5 7.33 3.86 26.91
N ILE A 6 8.60 3.92 26.47
CA ILE A 6 9.04 3.17 25.29
C ILE A 6 8.88 1.67 25.51
N GLN A 7 9.26 1.16 26.67
CA GLN A 7 9.09 -0.26 26.98
C GLN A 7 7.61 -0.68 27.03
N GLN A 8 6.73 0.21 27.49
CA GLN A 8 5.29 -0.02 27.41
C GLN A 8 4.79 -0.09 25.97
N GLU A 9 5.28 0.80 25.10
CA GLU A 9 4.94 0.75 23.66
C GLU A 9 5.45 -0.54 23.01
N VAL A 10 6.67 -0.99 23.31
CA VAL A 10 7.17 -2.30 22.85
C VAL A 10 6.19 -3.41 23.24
N GLN A 11 5.72 -3.43 24.50
CA GLN A 11 4.75 -4.43 24.96
C GLN A 11 3.39 -4.29 24.24
N HIS A 12 2.93 -3.08 23.92
CA HIS A 12 1.71 -2.86 23.14
C HIS A 12 1.78 -3.49 21.75
N PHE A 13 2.94 -3.41 21.06
CA PHE A 13 3.17 -4.10 19.79
C PHE A 13 3.12 -5.62 19.94
N VAL A 14 3.74 -6.18 20.98
CA VAL A 14 3.68 -7.61 21.30
C VAL A 14 2.25 -8.07 21.53
N ASP A 15 1.48 -7.32 22.32
CA ASP A 15 0.09 -7.66 22.61
C ASP A 15 -0.80 -7.55 21.37
N ALA A 16 -0.51 -6.61 20.47
CA ALA A 16 -1.19 -6.52 19.17
C ALA A 16 -0.87 -7.74 18.29
N ALA A 17 0.39 -8.18 18.25
CA ALA A 17 0.81 -9.37 17.52
C ALA A 17 0.15 -10.65 18.06
N LYS A 18 0.03 -10.79 19.40
CA LYS A 18 -0.71 -11.89 20.03
C LYS A 18 -2.18 -11.92 19.60
N ARG A 19 -2.84 -10.75 19.60
CA ARG A 19 -4.24 -10.65 19.12
C ARG A 19 -4.37 -11.02 17.65
N ALA A 20 -3.43 -10.59 16.80
CA ALA A 20 -3.43 -10.94 15.39
C ALA A 20 -3.30 -12.47 15.21
N LYS A 21 -2.33 -13.11 15.86
CA LYS A 21 -2.16 -14.57 15.82
C LYS A 21 -3.39 -15.31 16.34
N ALA A 22 -3.96 -14.86 17.46
CA ALA A 22 -5.19 -15.46 18.03
C ALA A 22 -6.41 -15.29 17.12
N SER A 23 -6.40 -14.31 16.23
CA SER A 23 -7.42 -14.06 15.21
C SER A 23 -7.15 -14.77 13.87
N ASN A 24 -6.19 -15.70 13.83
CA ASN A 24 -5.79 -16.50 12.67
C ASN A 24 -5.25 -15.65 11.50
N PHE A 25 -4.54 -14.56 11.78
CA PHE A 25 -3.71 -13.92 10.78
C PHE A 25 -2.44 -14.76 10.58
N ASP A 26 -1.96 -14.84 9.34
CA ASP A 26 -0.78 -15.62 8.96
C ASP A 26 0.53 -14.87 9.25
N ALA A 27 0.48 -13.53 9.29
CA ALA A 27 1.62 -12.65 9.52
C ALA A 27 1.18 -11.28 10.03
N ILE A 28 2.13 -10.46 10.45
CA ILE A 28 1.94 -9.01 10.71
C ILE A 28 2.95 -8.19 9.93
N GLU A 29 2.60 -6.93 9.64
CA GLU A 29 3.53 -5.93 9.16
C GLU A 29 3.68 -4.82 10.19
N ILE A 30 4.90 -4.61 10.69
CA ILE A 30 5.24 -3.49 11.57
C ILE A 30 5.41 -2.25 10.70
N HIS A 31 4.56 -1.24 10.92
CA HIS A 31 4.67 0.01 10.20
C HIS A 31 5.72 0.93 10.83
N ALA A 32 6.93 0.91 10.28
CA ALA A 32 8.07 1.69 10.73
C ALA A 32 8.41 2.87 9.79
N GLY A 33 7.44 3.31 8.99
CA GLY A 33 7.57 4.38 8.01
C GLY A 33 6.59 5.53 8.18
N HIS A 34 6.63 6.47 7.24
CA HIS A 34 5.62 7.51 6.97
C HIS A 34 5.37 8.51 8.12
N GLY A 35 6.39 8.79 8.96
CA GLY A 35 6.32 9.79 10.03
C GLY A 35 5.52 9.35 11.26
N TYR A 36 5.12 8.07 11.36
CA TYR A 36 4.46 7.52 12.54
C TYR A 36 5.46 7.19 13.67
N LEU A 37 5.00 6.55 14.74
CA LEU A 37 5.77 6.38 15.97
C LEU A 37 7.19 5.87 15.72
N ILE A 38 7.35 4.69 15.13
CA ILE A 38 8.67 4.09 14.91
C ILE A 38 9.50 4.93 13.94
N SER A 39 8.91 5.40 12.82
CA SER A 39 9.57 6.30 11.88
C SER A 39 10.08 7.58 12.55
N SER A 40 9.34 8.12 13.53
CA SER A 40 9.76 9.29 14.30
C SER A 40 11.01 9.02 15.17
N PHE A 41 11.21 7.79 15.63
CA PHE A 41 12.46 7.37 16.26
C PHE A 41 13.60 7.22 15.26
N LEU A 42 13.31 6.65 14.09
CA LEU A 42 14.31 6.39 13.05
C LEU A 42 14.86 7.69 12.41
N SER A 43 13.99 8.70 12.23
CA SER A 43 14.35 9.95 11.55
C SER A 43 15.25 10.84 12.41
N PRO A 44 16.48 11.15 11.99
CA PRO A 44 17.32 12.10 12.71
C PRO A 44 16.80 13.55 12.63
N ALA A 45 15.91 13.83 11.66
CA ALA A 45 15.21 15.12 11.58
C ALA A 45 14.22 15.32 12.74
N VAL A 46 13.62 14.25 13.23
CA VAL A 46 12.59 14.24 14.29
C VAL A 46 13.19 13.85 15.64
N ASN A 47 13.95 12.77 15.70
CA ASN A 47 14.53 12.23 16.91
C ASN A 47 15.73 13.06 17.38
N LYS A 48 15.54 13.84 18.44
CA LYS A 48 16.58 14.70 19.08
C LYS A 48 17.05 14.14 20.43
N ARG A 49 16.77 12.85 20.70
CA ARG A 49 17.17 12.18 21.94
C ARG A 49 18.70 12.03 22.02
N THR A 50 19.20 12.03 23.23
CA THR A 50 20.63 11.85 23.54
C THR A 50 20.91 10.58 24.34
N ASP A 51 19.85 9.81 24.65
CA ASP A 51 19.92 8.52 25.33
C ASP A 51 20.15 7.34 24.35
N GLU A 52 19.86 6.12 24.80
CA GLU A 52 20.04 4.89 24.00
C GLU A 52 19.08 4.73 22.83
N TYR A 53 18.07 5.60 22.68
CA TYR A 53 17.11 5.61 21.58
C TYR A 53 17.33 6.78 20.61
N GLY A 54 18.46 7.51 20.70
CA GLY A 54 18.76 8.65 19.86
C GLY A 54 20.24 8.78 19.48
N GLY A 55 20.55 9.68 18.57
CA GLY A 55 21.91 9.91 18.05
C GLY A 55 22.20 9.06 16.83
N THR A 56 23.00 7.99 16.93
CA THR A 56 23.37 7.16 15.77
C THR A 56 22.20 6.37 15.20
N THR A 57 22.31 5.91 13.97
CA THR A 57 21.25 5.12 13.31
C THR A 57 20.90 3.87 14.10
N GLU A 58 21.88 3.18 14.64
CA GLU A 58 21.71 1.96 15.44
C GLU A 58 20.89 2.25 16.71
N LYS A 59 21.17 3.36 17.39
CA LYS A 59 20.41 3.78 18.57
C LYS A 59 18.99 4.18 18.22
N ARG A 60 18.79 4.90 17.10
CA ARG A 60 17.45 5.26 16.63
C ARG A 60 16.63 4.03 16.22
N ALA A 61 17.27 2.99 15.67
CA ALA A 61 16.62 1.73 15.29
C ALA A 61 16.29 0.82 16.49
N ARG A 62 16.81 1.09 17.67
CA ARG A 62 16.70 0.23 18.85
C ARG A 62 15.24 -0.15 19.19
N ILE A 63 14.32 0.80 19.18
CA ILE A 63 12.90 0.52 19.46
C ILE A 63 12.32 -0.52 18.49
N LEU A 64 12.65 -0.44 17.20
CA LEU A 64 12.21 -1.41 16.19
C LEU A 64 12.81 -2.80 16.47
N VAL A 65 14.09 -2.87 16.77
CA VAL A 65 14.78 -4.12 17.12
C VAL A 65 14.16 -4.77 18.33
N GLU A 66 13.89 -4.01 19.39
CA GLU A 66 13.24 -4.50 20.61
C GLU A 66 11.84 -5.03 20.33
N ILE A 67 11.02 -4.32 19.53
CA ILE A 67 9.68 -4.79 19.14
C ILE A 67 9.77 -6.14 18.41
N ILE A 68 10.64 -6.26 17.39
CA ILE A 68 10.78 -7.50 16.62
C ILE A 68 11.25 -8.64 17.53
N SER A 69 12.30 -8.40 18.30
CA SER A 69 12.88 -9.41 19.20
C SER A 69 11.87 -9.89 20.24
N GLU A 70 11.12 -8.97 20.86
CA GLU A 70 10.12 -9.33 21.86
C GLU A 70 8.93 -10.10 21.26
N ILE A 71 8.50 -9.75 20.05
CA ILE A 71 7.47 -10.54 19.35
C ILE A 71 8.00 -11.95 19.06
N LYS A 72 9.21 -12.10 18.53
CA LYS A 72 9.83 -13.40 18.25
C LYS A 72 10.03 -14.24 19.50
N ASN A 73 10.40 -13.62 20.62
CA ASN A 73 10.58 -14.31 21.90
C ASN A 73 9.25 -14.82 22.50
N GLN A 74 8.16 -14.10 22.29
CA GLN A 74 6.87 -14.40 22.94
C GLN A 74 5.87 -15.12 22.03
N ILE A 75 6.12 -15.16 20.71
CA ILE A 75 5.20 -15.73 19.72
C ILE A 75 5.99 -16.57 18.73
N GLU A 76 5.98 -17.88 18.92
CA GLU A 76 6.61 -18.83 18.00
C GLU A 76 5.92 -18.86 16.63
N ASP A 77 6.68 -19.10 15.56
CA ASP A 77 6.21 -19.32 14.18
C ASP A 77 5.18 -18.28 13.69
N PHE A 78 5.49 -17.00 13.91
CA PHE A 78 4.66 -15.91 13.39
C PHE A 78 5.51 -14.94 12.57
N PRO A 79 5.33 -14.91 11.24
CA PRO A 79 6.10 -14.04 10.36
C PRO A 79 5.89 -12.55 10.65
N ILE A 80 7.00 -11.80 10.64
CA ILE A 80 7.02 -10.35 10.87
C ILE A 80 7.59 -9.65 9.64
N LEU A 81 6.76 -8.91 8.94
CA LEU A 81 7.18 -8.00 7.90
C LEU A 81 7.43 -6.62 8.50
N VAL A 82 8.35 -5.86 7.92
CA VAL A 82 8.65 -4.50 8.39
C VAL A 82 8.62 -3.53 7.22
N ARG A 83 7.76 -2.53 7.31
CA ARG A 83 7.71 -1.45 6.32
C ARG A 83 8.58 -0.29 6.76
N LEU A 84 9.59 0.05 5.94
CA LEU A 84 10.59 1.07 6.21
C LEU A 84 10.61 2.16 5.13
N ASP A 85 10.89 3.40 5.54
CA ASP A 85 11.22 4.47 4.61
C ASP A 85 12.70 4.38 4.23
N ALA A 86 12.98 4.21 2.94
CA ALA A 86 14.35 4.20 2.41
C ALA A 86 14.94 5.61 2.27
N ASN A 87 14.08 6.61 2.23
CA ASN A 87 14.47 8.01 2.15
C ASN A 87 13.36 8.95 2.65
N GLU A 88 13.73 10.02 3.33
CA GLU A 88 12.84 11.13 3.64
C GLU A 88 13.08 12.28 2.66
N TYR A 89 12.22 12.39 1.65
CA TYR A 89 12.35 13.40 0.60
C TYR A 89 12.16 14.81 1.12
N ARG A 90 13.08 15.72 0.78
CA ARG A 90 13.03 17.16 1.09
C ARG A 90 12.94 17.47 2.59
N ILE A 91 13.42 16.57 3.41
CA ILE A 91 13.59 16.76 4.84
C ILE A 91 15.08 16.90 5.11
N GLU A 92 15.47 18.06 5.58
CA GLU A 92 16.86 18.29 5.97
C GLU A 92 17.22 17.39 7.16
N ASN A 93 18.35 16.69 7.04
CA ASN A 93 18.76 15.66 7.99
C ASN A 93 17.68 14.59 8.24
N GLY A 94 16.91 14.22 7.21
CA GLY A 94 15.98 13.09 7.26
C GLY A 94 16.69 11.74 7.11
N ILE A 95 15.89 10.66 7.10
CA ILE A 95 16.39 9.31 6.81
C ILE A 95 17.02 9.29 5.42
N THR A 96 18.22 8.73 5.33
CA THR A 96 18.96 8.51 4.09
C THR A 96 18.92 7.03 3.69
N PRO A 97 19.25 6.69 2.42
CA PRO A 97 19.41 5.30 2.01
C PRO A 97 20.43 4.51 2.83
N ALA A 98 21.46 5.15 3.37
CA ALA A 98 22.43 4.53 4.27
C ALA A 98 21.80 4.19 5.64
N ASP A 99 21.05 5.13 6.23
CA ASP A 99 20.30 4.86 7.47
C ASP A 99 19.29 3.72 7.30
N PHE A 100 18.59 3.70 6.17
CA PHE A 100 17.66 2.65 5.82
C PHE A 100 18.32 1.27 5.79
N LEU A 101 19.45 1.11 5.08
CA LEU A 101 20.15 -0.17 5.01
C LEU A 101 20.61 -0.67 6.37
N ILE A 102 21.17 0.21 7.21
CA ILE A 102 21.58 -0.14 8.58
C ILE A 102 20.35 -0.61 9.38
N THR A 103 19.24 0.14 9.31
CA THR A 103 18.00 -0.19 10.02
C THR A 103 17.41 -1.52 9.54
N ALA A 104 17.37 -1.73 8.21
CA ALA A 104 16.84 -2.94 7.59
C ALA A 104 17.68 -4.18 7.95
N PHE A 105 19.01 -4.05 7.97
CA PHE A 105 19.92 -5.11 8.42
C PHE A 105 19.69 -5.44 9.90
N MET A 106 19.58 -4.44 10.78
CA MET A 106 19.28 -4.66 12.19
C MET A 106 17.91 -5.32 12.40
N ALA A 107 16.91 -4.97 11.59
CA ALA A 107 15.59 -5.61 11.62
C ALA A 107 15.68 -7.10 11.20
N GLN A 108 16.45 -7.40 10.14
CA GLN A 108 16.73 -8.79 9.73
C GLN A 108 17.39 -9.58 10.85
N GLU A 109 18.45 -9.04 11.46
CA GLU A 109 19.16 -9.73 12.56
C GLU A 109 18.29 -9.90 13.82
N ALA A 110 17.32 -9.01 14.03
CA ALA A 110 16.33 -9.13 15.10
C ALA A 110 15.24 -10.18 14.81
N GLY A 111 15.16 -10.70 13.57
CA GLY A 111 14.25 -11.76 13.16
C GLY A 111 13.09 -11.29 12.28
N ALA A 112 13.17 -10.15 11.62
CA ALA A 112 12.21 -9.80 10.57
C ALA A 112 12.29 -10.80 9.41
N ASP A 113 11.13 -11.19 8.88
CA ASP A 113 11.02 -12.18 7.80
C ASP A 113 10.96 -11.55 6.41
N ALA A 114 10.61 -10.26 6.29
CA ALA A 114 10.63 -9.50 5.04
C ALA A 114 10.69 -7.99 5.29
N ILE A 115 11.22 -7.24 4.31
CA ILE A 115 11.23 -5.78 4.32
C ILE A 115 10.37 -5.24 3.18
N ASP A 116 9.36 -4.41 3.50
CA ASP A 116 8.59 -3.58 2.55
C ASP A 116 9.26 -2.21 2.42
N VAL A 117 9.77 -1.93 1.22
CA VAL A 117 10.61 -0.75 0.95
C VAL A 117 9.75 0.40 0.45
N SER A 118 9.55 1.39 1.29
CA SER A 118 8.80 2.61 1.00
C SER A 118 9.69 3.85 1.03
N ALA A 119 9.09 5.01 0.91
CA ALA A 119 9.73 6.30 1.15
C ALA A 119 8.68 7.32 1.60
N TYR A 120 9.14 8.38 2.24
CA TYR A 120 8.29 9.40 2.86
C TYR A 120 8.75 10.82 2.52
N GLY A 121 7.82 11.76 2.57
CA GLY A 121 8.08 13.19 2.50
C GLY A 121 7.07 13.96 3.34
N ASN A 122 7.53 15.00 4.05
CA ASN A 122 6.69 15.74 4.98
C ASN A 122 5.64 16.59 4.24
N THR A 123 4.37 16.37 4.57
CA THR A 123 3.22 17.10 4.02
C THR A 123 3.23 18.60 4.35
N SER A 124 3.81 19.02 5.48
CA SER A 124 3.86 20.41 5.92
C SER A 124 4.64 21.33 4.98
N LYS A 125 5.48 20.76 4.12
CA LYS A 125 6.22 21.49 3.07
C LYS A 125 5.56 21.40 1.69
N GLY A 126 4.26 21.09 1.64
CA GLY A 126 3.46 21.05 0.41
C GLY A 126 3.66 19.82 -0.46
N ILE A 127 4.35 18.79 0.05
CA ILE A 127 4.68 17.59 -0.71
C ILE A 127 4.54 16.39 0.19
N ALA A 128 3.42 15.69 0.05
CA ALA A 128 3.22 14.41 0.69
C ALA A 128 3.69 13.28 -0.22
N PHE A 129 4.57 12.43 0.28
CA PHE A 129 5.08 11.29 -0.45
C PHE A 129 5.03 10.04 0.41
N THR A 130 3.86 9.53 0.62
CA THR A 130 3.74 8.21 1.23
C THR A 130 3.44 7.14 0.19
N GLU A 131 2.94 7.53 -1.00
CA GLU A 131 2.37 6.58 -1.94
C GLU A 131 2.70 6.84 -3.41
N ALA A 132 3.79 7.50 -3.72
CA ALA A 132 4.19 7.85 -5.08
C ALA A 132 3.03 8.45 -5.91
N PRO A 133 2.68 9.73 -5.72
CA PRO A 133 1.62 10.42 -6.45
C PRO A 133 1.91 10.54 -7.95
N LEU A 134 0.90 10.96 -8.72
CA LEU A 134 0.98 11.06 -10.18
C LEU A 134 2.13 11.93 -10.69
N VAL A 135 2.53 12.94 -9.92
CA VAL A 135 3.66 13.84 -10.25
C VAL A 135 5.04 13.18 -10.17
N HIS A 136 5.13 11.98 -9.63
CA HIS A 136 6.35 11.19 -9.60
C HIS A 136 6.35 10.15 -10.70
N GLU A 137 7.54 9.77 -11.14
CA GLU A 137 7.72 8.68 -12.08
C GLU A 137 7.19 7.36 -11.49
N PRO A 138 6.55 6.51 -12.31
CA PRO A 138 6.20 5.16 -11.90
C PRO A 138 7.43 4.39 -11.42
N GLY A 139 7.27 3.61 -10.33
CA GLY A 139 8.37 2.81 -9.79
C GLY A 139 9.48 3.61 -9.13
N GLY A 140 9.21 4.85 -8.68
CA GLY A 140 10.23 5.75 -8.12
C GLY A 140 11.00 5.24 -6.90
N PHE A 141 10.60 4.11 -6.30
CA PHE A 141 11.30 3.48 -5.17
C PHE A 141 12.12 2.24 -5.57
N LEU A 142 12.10 1.84 -6.85
CA LEU A 142 12.74 0.59 -7.31
C LEU A 142 14.26 0.56 -7.08
N ASP A 143 14.94 1.71 -7.14
CA ASP A 143 16.37 1.75 -6.86
C ASP A 143 16.68 1.41 -5.40
N PHE A 144 15.83 1.85 -4.46
CA PHE A 144 15.96 1.48 -3.04
C PHE A 144 15.63 0.00 -2.82
N VAL A 145 14.63 -0.52 -3.53
CA VAL A 145 14.26 -1.93 -3.51
C VAL A 145 15.42 -2.81 -3.96
N LYS A 146 16.05 -2.49 -5.11
CA LYS A 146 17.22 -3.21 -5.64
C LYS A 146 18.43 -3.13 -4.69
N MET A 147 18.62 -1.97 -4.07
CA MET A 147 19.66 -1.78 -3.08
C MET A 147 19.44 -2.69 -1.86
N ALA A 148 18.22 -2.75 -1.32
CA ALA A 148 17.87 -3.66 -0.23
C ALA A 148 18.04 -5.13 -0.64
N LYS A 149 17.56 -5.52 -1.83
CA LYS A 149 17.67 -6.89 -2.35
C LYS A 149 19.09 -7.38 -2.50
N LYS A 150 20.02 -6.49 -2.76
CA LYS A 150 21.45 -6.81 -2.88
C LYS A 150 22.12 -7.06 -1.53
N GLU A 151 21.70 -6.32 -0.49
CA GLU A 151 22.40 -6.29 0.80
C GLU A 151 21.74 -7.21 1.86
N LEU A 152 20.44 -7.51 1.71
CA LEU A 152 19.68 -8.33 2.67
C LEU A 152 19.46 -9.75 2.13
N THR A 153 19.31 -10.72 3.05
CA THR A 153 19.10 -12.13 2.71
C THR A 153 17.63 -12.56 2.84
N ILE A 154 16.80 -11.74 3.47
CA ILE A 154 15.36 -11.96 3.60
C ILE A 154 14.60 -11.39 2.40
N PRO A 155 13.36 -11.84 2.14
CA PRO A 155 12.52 -11.32 1.07
C PRO A 155 12.33 -9.81 1.11
N ILE A 156 12.32 -9.20 -0.09
CA ILE A 156 12.09 -7.76 -0.28
C ILE A 156 10.76 -7.56 -1.01
N ILE A 157 9.93 -6.69 -0.47
CA ILE A 157 8.63 -6.31 -1.00
C ILE A 157 8.77 -4.93 -1.66
N ALA A 158 8.44 -4.85 -2.94
CA ALA A 158 8.41 -3.60 -3.69
C ALA A 158 7.03 -2.95 -3.60
N VAL A 159 6.98 -1.64 -3.35
CA VAL A 159 5.75 -0.84 -3.33
C VAL A 159 5.94 0.48 -4.07
N GLY A 160 4.84 1.15 -4.41
CA GLY A 160 4.85 2.50 -4.96
C GLY A 160 4.71 2.58 -6.47
N ARG A 161 3.47 2.62 -6.96
CA ARG A 161 3.09 2.87 -8.36
C ARG A 161 3.92 2.09 -9.39
N ILE A 162 4.06 0.78 -9.15
CA ILE A 162 4.77 -0.12 -10.07
C ILE A 162 3.73 -0.68 -11.04
N GLU A 163 3.95 -0.52 -12.35
CA GLU A 163 3.08 -1.09 -13.38
C GLU A 163 3.34 -2.59 -13.52
N LEU A 164 2.35 -3.35 -14.04
CA LEU A 164 2.39 -4.82 -14.02
C LEU A 164 3.55 -5.40 -14.85
N ASP A 165 3.83 -4.81 -15.99
CA ASP A 165 4.94 -5.18 -16.86
C ASP A 165 6.31 -4.93 -16.20
N VAL A 166 6.45 -3.78 -15.52
CA VAL A 166 7.64 -3.44 -14.74
C VAL A 166 7.81 -4.39 -13.56
N ALA A 167 6.69 -4.74 -12.89
CA ALA A 167 6.70 -5.69 -11.79
C ALA A 167 7.13 -7.09 -12.24
N GLU A 168 6.57 -7.58 -13.35
CA GLU A 168 6.93 -8.88 -13.92
C GLU A 168 8.41 -8.93 -14.31
N GLN A 169 8.92 -7.85 -14.91
CA GLN A 169 10.34 -7.77 -15.26
C GLN A 169 11.23 -7.76 -14.02
N GLY A 170 10.85 -7.00 -12.97
CA GLY A 170 11.59 -6.95 -11.71
C GLY A 170 11.66 -8.31 -11.01
N LEU A 171 10.55 -9.06 -10.98
CA LEU A 171 10.51 -10.42 -10.44
C LEU A 171 11.40 -11.38 -11.26
N LYS A 172 11.35 -11.32 -12.60
CA LYS A 172 12.22 -12.12 -13.47
C LYS A 172 13.70 -11.82 -13.29
N ASN A 173 14.04 -10.57 -13.05
CA ASN A 173 15.41 -10.12 -12.81
C ASN A 173 15.90 -10.41 -11.38
N ASN A 174 15.00 -10.87 -10.48
CA ASN A 174 15.27 -11.00 -9.04
C ASN A 174 15.62 -9.65 -8.39
N ASP A 175 14.98 -8.57 -8.83
CA ASP A 175 15.13 -7.23 -8.25
C ASP A 175 14.39 -7.11 -6.90
N PHE A 176 13.36 -7.95 -6.68
CA PHE A 176 12.56 -8.10 -5.45
C PHE A 176 11.80 -9.44 -5.48
N ASP A 177 11.17 -9.81 -4.36
CA ASP A 177 10.47 -11.09 -4.20
C ASP A 177 8.95 -10.96 -4.25
N PHE A 178 8.41 -9.83 -3.78
CA PHE A 178 6.98 -9.57 -3.72
C PHE A 178 6.64 -8.16 -4.17
N LEU A 179 5.41 -8.00 -4.67
CA LEU A 179 4.83 -6.70 -5.04
C LEU A 179 3.65 -6.36 -4.13
N ALA A 180 3.71 -5.23 -3.44
CA ALA A 180 2.58 -4.67 -2.70
C ALA A 180 1.77 -3.69 -3.57
N MET A 181 0.46 -3.91 -3.67
CA MET A 181 -0.46 -3.10 -4.46
C MET A 181 -1.62 -2.58 -3.60
N GLY A 182 -1.62 -1.29 -3.27
CA GLY A 182 -2.75 -0.65 -2.58
C GLY A 182 -3.80 -0.11 -3.56
N ARG A 183 -3.54 1.05 -4.17
CA ARG A 183 -4.51 1.78 -5.01
C ARG A 183 -5.00 1.02 -6.23
N LYS A 184 -4.18 0.14 -6.82
CA LYS A 184 -4.60 -0.70 -7.96
C LYS A 184 -5.73 -1.65 -7.54
N VAL A 185 -5.63 -2.29 -6.37
CA VAL A 185 -6.70 -3.18 -5.87
C VAL A 185 -7.90 -2.42 -5.32
N LEU A 186 -7.75 -1.16 -4.90
CA LEU A 186 -8.91 -0.29 -4.62
C LEU A 186 -9.68 0.05 -5.89
N ALA A 187 -8.97 0.26 -7.01
CA ALA A 187 -9.60 0.49 -8.31
C ALA A 187 -10.25 -0.78 -8.85
N ASP A 188 -9.59 -1.92 -8.69
CA ASP A 188 -10.08 -3.23 -9.14
C ASP A 188 -9.75 -4.33 -8.12
N PRO A 189 -10.67 -4.67 -7.21
CA PRO A 189 -10.46 -5.76 -6.25
C PRO A 189 -10.20 -7.12 -6.89
N GLY A 190 -10.70 -7.34 -8.11
CA GLY A 190 -10.47 -8.56 -8.88
C GLY A 190 -9.13 -8.64 -9.61
N LEU A 191 -8.28 -7.61 -9.51
CA LEU A 191 -7.02 -7.51 -10.24
C LEU A 191 -6.14 -8.77 -10.12
N PRO A 192 -5.85 -9.33 -8.93
CA PRO A 192 -5.02 -10.52 -8.82
C PRO A 192 -5.62 -11.73 -9.56
N ASN A 193 -6.91 -11.95 -9.43
CA ASN A 193 -7.61 -13.05 -10.10
C ASN A 193 -7.62 -12.89 -11.62
N LYS A 194 -7.75 -11.66 -12.12
CA LYS A 194 -7.69 -11.36 -13.55
C LYS A 194 -6.30 -11.66 -14.13
N ILE A 195 -5.23 -11.34 -13.41
CA ILE A 195 -3.87 -11.68 -13.80
C ILE A 195 -3.71 -13.21 -13.87
N ILE A 196 -4.09 -13.93 -12.81
CA ILE A 196 -3.96 -15.40 -12.75
C ILE A 196 -4.74 -16.09 -13.87
N SER A 197 -5.88 -15.52 -14.30
CA SER A 197 -6.74 -16.09 -15.35
C SER A 197 -6.44 -15.58 -16.75
N GLY A 198 -5.40 -14.78 -16.98
CA GLY A 198 -5.06 -14.22 -18.29
C GLY A 198 -6.08 -13.20 -18.82
N GLN A 199 -6.74 -12.48 -17.90
CA GLN A 199 -7.79 -11.50 -18.22
C GLN A 199 -7.37 -10.06 -17.89
N GLU A 200 -6.11 -9.73 -18.08
CA GLU A 200 -5.53 -8.42 -17.76
C GLU A 200 -6.23 -7.27 -18.49
N HIS A 201 -6.75 -7.53 -19.70
CA HIS A 201 -7.51 -6.56 -20.48
C HIS A 201 -8.83 -6.11 -19.83
N LEU A 202 -9.31 -6.85 -18.82
CA LEU A 202 -10.49 -6.51 -18.03
C LEU A 202 -10.15 -5.77 -16.72
N ILE A 203 -8.87 -5.52 -16.44
CA ILE A 203 -8.45 -4.79 -15.25
C ILE A 203 -8.87 -3.32 -15.39
N ARG A 204 -9.56 -2.82 -14.36
CA ARG A 204 -9.85 -1.40 -14.23
C ARG A 204 -8.61 -0.67 -13.69
N PRO A 205 -7.94 0.16 -14.49
CA PRO A 205 -6.70 0.79 -14.07
C PRO A 205 -6.92 1.85 -13.00
N CYS A 206 -6.02 1.94 -12.03
CA CYS A 206 -5.93 3.10 -11.16
C CYS A 206 -5.37 4.28 -11.94
N ILE A 207 -6.04 5.43 -11.91
CA ILE A 207 -5.61 6.67 -12.58
C ILE A 207 -4.78 7.58 -11.65
N TYR A 208 -4.43 7.12 -10.46
CA TYR A 208 -3.61 7.83 -9.46
C TYR A 208 -4.10 9.25 -9.11
N CYS A 209 -5.42 9.48 -9.18
CA CYS A 209 -6.06 10.78 -8.92
C CYS A 209 -6.09 11.20 -7.45
N TYR A 210 -5.67 10.34 -6.54
CA TYR A 210 -5.61 10.59 -5.08
C TYR A 210 -6.95 10.80 -4.38
N VAL A 211 -8.08 10.62 -5.03
CA VAL A 211 -9.41 10.77 -4.40
C VAL A 211 -9.55 9.86 -3.17
N CYS A 212 -9.09 8.60 -3.26
CA CYS A 212 -9.13 7.67 -2.12
C CYS A 212 -8.28 8.14 -0.93
N VAL A 213 -7.07 8.60 -1.18
CA VAL A 213 -6.14 9.07 -0.14
C VAL A 213 -6.63 10.37 0.50
N SER A 214 -7.18 11.31 -0.30
CA SER A 214 -7.67 12.59 0.22
C SER A 214 -8.79 12.44 1.26
N GLN A 215 -9.60 11.37 1.18
CA GLN A 215 -10.67 11.12 2.15
C GLN A 215 -10.15 10.86 3.56
N ILE A 216 -8.95 10.28 3.70
CA ILE A 216 -8.32 10.00 4.99
C ILE A 216 -8.10 11.31 5.76
N PHE A 217 -7.62 12.36 5.08
CA PHE A 217 -7.30 13.64 5.70
C PHE A 217 -8.53 14.47 6.13
N ILE A 218 -9.71 14.12 5.62
CA ILE A 218 -10.97 14.77 5.98
C ILE A 218 -11.93 13.84 6.74
N ASN A 219 -11.40 12.70 7.20
CA ASN A 219 -12.11 11.69 7.98
C ASN A 219 -13.45 11.26 7.33
N LYS A 220 -13.42 10.98 6.04
CA LYS A 220 -14.57 10.49 5.26
C LYS A 220 -14.36 9.06 4.79
N PRO A 221 -15.43 8.31 4.51
CA PRO A 221 -15.33 7.00 3.88
C PRO A 221 -14.52 7.05 2.60
N MET A 222 -13.72 6.03 2.36
CA MET A 222 -12.90 5.92 1.16
C MET A 222 -13.78 5.84 -0.09
N MET A 223 -13.34 6.49 -1.17
CA MET A 223 -14.01 6.45 -2.47
C MET A 223 -12.97 6.38 -3.59
N CYS A 224 -13.37 5.91 -4.76
CA CYS A 224 -12.51 5.82 -5.93
C CYS A 224 -13.19 6.45 -7.16
N ALA A 225 -12.41 7.19 -7.95
CA ALA A 225 -12.92 7.83 -9.17
C ALA A 225 -13.31 6.83 -10.27
N VAL A 226 -12.70 5.63 -10.26
CA VAL A 226 -12.94 4.59 -11.28
C VAL A 226 -13.68 3.37 -10.71
N ASN A 227 -13.84 3.25 -9.39
CA ASN A 227 -14.58 2.18 -8.72
C ASN A 227 -15.66 2.78 -7.82
N SER A 228 -16.86 2.90 -8.33
CA SER A 228 -18.00 3.48 -7.60
C SER A 228 -18.48 2.63 -6.41
N GLN A 229 -18.04 1.37 -6.33
CA GLN A 229 -18.42 0.45 -5.25
C GLN A 229 -17.55 0.62 -4.01
N LEU A 230 -16.33 1.17 -4.14
CA LEU A 230 -15.40 1.31 -3.04
C LEU A 230 -16.01 2.10 -1.87
N GLY A 231 -16.00 1.49 -0.67
CA GLY A 231 -16.61 2.04 0.54
C GLY A 231 -18.13 1.88 0.62
N ASN A 232 -18.77 1.26 -0.38
CA ASN A 232 -20.19 1.00 -0.45
C ASN A 232 -20.51 -0.46 -0.77
N GLU A 233 -19.57 -1.37 -0.60
CA GLU A 233 -19.69 -2.78 -0.97
C GLU A 233 -20.93 -3.42 -0.30
N HIS A 234 -21.16 -3.12 0.97
CA HIS A 234 -22.30 -3.59 1.75
C HIS A 234 -23.66 -3.11 1.23
N ARG A 235 -23.69 -1.99 0.44
CA ARG A 235 -24.92 -1.48 -0.19
C ARG A 235 -25.16 -2.07 -1.57
N ASN A 236 -24.09 -2.56 -2.19
CA ASN A 236 -24.07 -2.99 -3.58
C ASN A 236 -24.16 -4.50 -3.76
N GLU A 237 -24.19 -5.29 -2.68
CA GLU A 237 -24.34 -6.75 -2.73
C GLU A 237 -25.52 -7.18 -3.60
N ASN A 238 -26.65 -6.45 -3.55
CA ASN A 238 -27.84 -6.73 -4.34
C ASN A 238 -27.82 -6.15 -5.77
N ILE A 239 -26.88 -5.27 -6.10
CA ILE A 239 -26.84 -4.62 -7.43
C ILE A 239 -26.23 -5.56 -8.49
N ILE A 240 -25.33 -6.45 -8.07
CA ILE A 240 -24.57 -7.33 -8.97
C ILE A 240 -25.23 -8.70 -9.14
N HIS A 241 -26.22 -9.06 -8.32
CA HIS A 241 -26.91 -10.33 -8.48
C HIS A 241 -27.69 -10.38 -9.79
N SER A 242 -27.51 -11.49 -10.54
CA SER A 242 -28.29 -11.74 -11.74
C SER A 242 -29.78 -11.86 -11.40
N THR A 243 -30.62 -11.23 -12.21
CA THR A 243 -32.08 -11.33 -12.07
C THR A 243 -32.62 -12.46 -12.91
N SER A 244 -33.66 -13.14 -12.42
CA SER A 244 -34.48 -14.07 -13.22
C SER A 244 -35.46 -13.35 -14.15
N ASP A 245 -35.77 -12.08 -13.87
CA ASP A 245 -36.64 -11.22 -14.70
C ASP A 245 -35.78 -10.40 -15.67
N GLN A 246 -35.32 -11.06 -16.73
CA GLN A 246 -34.51 -10.44 -17.78
C GLN A 246 -35.34 -9.48 -18.63
N LYS A 247 -34.83 -8.27 -18.82
CA LYS A 247 -35.48 -7.22 -19.60
C LYS A 247 -34.60 -6.81 -20.78
N LYS A 248 -35.24 -6.30 -21.83
CA LYS A 248 -34.56 -5.53 -22.88
C LYS A 248 -34.49 -4.07 -22.46
N ILE A 249 -33.29 -3.55 -22.35
CA ILE A 249 -33.05 -2.21 -21.83
C ILE A 249 -32.28 -1.41 -22.88
N LEU A 250 -32.78 -0.23 -23.20
CA LEU A 250 -32.10 0.72 -24.07
C LEU A 250 -31.46 1.82 -23.20
N VAL A 251 -30.15 2.01 -23.33
CA VAL A 251 -29.40 3.10 -22.73
C VAL A 251 -29.11 4.14 -23.82
N ILE A 252 -29.57 5.37 -23.61
CA ILE A 252 -29.36 6.47 -24.56
C ILE A 252 -28.19 7.32 -24.08
N GLY A 253 -27.12 7.37 -24.87
CA GLY A 253 -25.87 8.06 -24.59
C GLY A 253 -24.80 7.14 -23.98
N ALA A 254 -23.64 7.05 -24.66
CA ALA A 254 -22.48 6.26 -24.23
C ALA A 254 -21.39 7.13 -23.57
N GLY A 255 -21.76 8.13 -22.80
CA GLY A 255 -20.88 8.81 -21.86
C GLY A 255 -20.61 7.94 -20.63
N PRO A 256 -19.77 8.38 -19.67
CA PRO A 256 -19.39 7.57 -18.49
C PRO A 256 -20.59 6.98 -17.74
N SER A 257 -21.63 7.76 -17.52
CA SER A 257 -22.85 7.33 -16.81
C SER A 257 -23.60 6.24 -17.58
N GLY A 258 -23.79 6.44 -18.90
CA GLY A 258 -24.48 5.45 -19.74
C GLY A 258 -23.69 4.14 -19.87
N MET A 259 -22.39 4.22 -20.05
CA MET A 259 -21.51 3.04 -20.12
C MET A 259 -21.55 2.24 -18.81
N GLU A 260 -21.45 2.91 -17.64
CA GLU A 260 -21.49 2.23 -16.35
C GLU A 260 -22.88 1.62 -16.07
N SER A 261 -23.96 2.33 -16.44
CA SER A 261 -25.32 1.80 -16.35
C SER A 261 -25.49 0.56 -17.22
N ALA A 262 -25.05 0.60 -18.47
CA ALA A 262 -25.11 -0.53 -19.40
C ALA A 262 -24.33 -1.75 -18.87
N ARG A 263 -23.11 -1.50 -18.37
CA ARG A 263 -22.26 -2.54 -17.77
C ARG A 263 -22.94 -3.22 -16.60
N LEU A 264 -23.47 -2.47 -15.64
CA LEU A 264 -24.14 -3.02 -14.45
C LEU A 264 -25.41 -3.78 -14.81
N LEU A 265 -26.22 -3.26 -15.74
CA LEU A 265 -27.43 -3.91 -16.22
C LEU A 265 -27.13 -5.22 -16.95
N ALA A 266 -26.08 -5.26 -17.76
CA ALA A 266 -25.63 -6.47 -18.43
C ALA A 266 -25.11 -7.52 -17.43
N MET A 267 -24.35 -7.10 -16.40
CA MET A 267 -23.91 -7.98 -15.31
C MET A 267 -25.06 -8.56 -14.51
N ARG A 268 -26.18 -7.87 -14.44
CA ARG A 268 -27.44 -8.38 -13.81
C ARG A 268 -28.20 -9.35 -14.70
N GLY A 269 -27.75 -9.58 -15.94
CA GLY A 269 -28.35 -10.52 -16.88
C GLY A 269 -29.40 -9.92 -17.80
N HIS A 270 -29.57 -8.59 -17.84
CA HIS A 270 -30.46 -7.94 -18.80
C HIS A 270 -29.86 -7.92 -20.21
N HIS A 271 -30.71 -7.86 -21.24
CA HIS A 271 -30.32 -7.57 -22.60
C HIS A 271 -30.20 -6.05 -22.78
N VAL A 272 -28.99 -5.54 -22.90
CA VAL A 272 -28.72 -4.10 -22.93
C VAL A 272 -28.25 -3.68 -24.30
N GLU A 273 -28.89 -2.65 -24.86
CA GLU A 273 -28.50 -1.96 -26.06
C GLU A 273 -28.13 -0.51 -25.72
N VAL A 274 -27.03 0.01 -26.30
CA VAL A 274 -26.58 1.38 -26.05
C VAL A 274 -26.63 2.17 -27.37
N TRP A 275 -27.33 3.28 -27.36
CA TRP A 275 -27.37 4.19 -28.51
C TRP A 275 -26.57 5.45 -28.22
N GLU A 276 -25.65 5.77 -29.13
CA GLU A 276 -24.82 6.95 -29.08
C GLU A 276 -24.98 7.73 -30.40
N LYS A 277 -25.11 9.06 -30.29
CA LYS A 277 -25.24 9.93 -31.45
C LYS A 277 -23.92 10.15 -32.19
N ASP A 278 -22.80 10.08 -31.44
CA ASP A 278 -21.47 10.28 -31.96
C ASP A 278 -20.88 8.94 -32.42
N LYS A 279 -19.91 8.99 -33.34
CA LYS A 279 -19.20 7.80 -33.84
C LYS A 279 -18.43 7.08 -32.73
N ASP A 280 -17.92 7.85 -31.78
CA ASP A 280 -17.08 7.32 -30.72
C ASP A 280 -17.80 7.44 -29.36
N ILE A 281 -17.62 6.40 -28.52
CA ILE A 281 -18.15 6.38 -27.17
C ILE A 281 -17.24 7.16 -26.20
N GLY A 282 -17.72 7.53 -25.01
CA GLY A 282 -16.95 8.21 -23.95
C GLY A 282 -17.47 9.60 -23.59
N GLY A 283 -18.22 10.26 -24.47
CA GLY A 283 -18.77 11.60 -24.22
C GLY A 283 -17.66 12.63 -23.97
N THR A 284 -17.78 13.42 -22.91
CA THR A 284 -16.85 14.52 -22.59
C THR A 284 -15.52 14.08 -21.98
N VAL A 285 -15.29 12.80 -21.75
CA VAL A 285 -14.03 12.27 -21.15
C VAL A 285 -13.10 11.63 -22.19
N ARG A 286 -13.35 11.92 -23.45
CA ARG A 286 -12.48 11.52 -24.58
C ARG A 286 -11.23 12.36 -24.64
#